data_43b4794e26525cafce8d90e55f4833a1
#
_entry.id   43b4794e26525cafce8d90e55f4833a1
#
_cell.length_a   1.000
_cell.length_b   1.000
_cell.length_c   1.000
_cell.angle_alpha   90.00
_cell.angle_beta   90.00
_cell.angle_gamma   90.00
#
_symmetry.space_group_name_H-M   'P 1'
#
loop_
_entity.id
_entity.type
_entity.pdbx_description
1 polymer ?
#
loop_
_entity_poly.entity_id
_entity_poly.type
_entity_poly.pdbx_seq_one_letter_code
_entity_poly.pdbx_strand_id
1 'polypeptide(L)'
;MAKLENDMIRWGRLLFERRLISGWGGNLSCRTGKNNFLITGQHAPLAFLTPRDLVRLNSDGKPVRKQQSASSETPMHMAVYSGTDAQAIVHVHPPMVLAFSLTHESFVPVSFEEKYTIGEVPIIAQDTPTVTKPEKVVEALRYHPVAIIKGHGTVAIGKTFQEAFLLTDLLEEAVHCQFFKAGIATSREPASQPAKQERVAADGKRYQLFSKEHMTALVESANGDQDFRKFGDDTSLTTALTLHLEESNTAWTVKFVSGEITELNQQSDGDFLISGQAEWWNAVFSNKIYAFLATQQGKLKLKRGELAELSRWYKPFQRAFALWQTIPIQ
;
A
#
# COMPACT_ATOMS: atom_id res chain seq x y z
N MET A 1 0.43 -1.17 29.39
CA MET A 1 -1.01 -0.89 29.26
C MET A 1 -1.28 0.62 29.28
N ALA A 2 -1.02 1.35 30.39
CA ALA A 2 -1.24 2.80 30.46
C ALA A 2 -0.61 3.62 29.30
N LYS A 3 0.55 3.21 28.80
CA LYS A 3 1.18 3.84 27.63
C LYS A 3 0.30 3.71 26.37
N LEU A 4 -0.24 2.52 26.08
CA LEU A 4 -1.09 2.29 24.92
C LEU A 4 -2.44 3.02 25.05
N GLU A 5 -3.02 3.07 26.24
CA GLU A 5 -4.24 3.84 26.51
C GLU A 5 -4.00 5.34 26.25
N ASN A 6 -2.89 5.88 26.74
CA ASN A 6 -2.50 7.28 26.49
C ASN A 6 -2.21 7.55 25.03
N ASP A 7 -1.57 6.61 24.31
CA ASP A 7 -1.33 6.74 22.89
C ASP A 7 -2.67 6.78 22.10
N MET A 8 -3.62 5.90 22.39
CA MET A 8 -4.95 5.94 21.76
C MET A 8 -5.66 7.28 22.00
N ILE A 9 -5.66 7.79 23.21
CA ILE A 9 -6.26 9.08 23.57
C ILE A 9 -5.59 10.21 22.79
N ARG A 10 -4.26 10.23 22.77
CA ARG A 10 -3.48 11.24 22.03
C ARG A 10 -3.78 11.22 20.54
N TRP A 11 -3.72 10.05 19.92
CA TRP A 11 -3.92 9.93 18.48
C TRP A 11 -5.38 10.18 18.07
N GLY A 12 -6.35 9.76 18.88
CA GLY A 12 -7.76 10.10 18.66
C GLY A 12 -7.99 11.62 18.63
N ARG A 13 -7.37 12.34 19.56
CA ARG A 13 -7.42 13.81 19.60
C ARG A 13 -6.77 14.45 18.35
N LEU A 14 -5.59 13.96 17.94
CA LEU A 14 -4.89 14.47 16.75
C LEU A 14 -5.69 14.22 15.46
N LEU A 15 -6.36 13.07 15.33
CA LEU A 15 -7.25 12.79 14.19
C LEU A 15 -8.36 13.83 14.09
N PHE A 16 -8.93 14.26 15.21
CA PHE A 16 -9.94 15.32 15.25
C PHE A 16 -9.34 16.68 14.91
N GLU A 17 -8.22 17.06 15.51
CA GLU A 17 -7.51 18.32 15.26
C GLU A 17 -7.10 18.46 13.78
N ARG A 18 -6.71 17.35 13.13
CA ARG A 18 -6.41 17.29 11.70
C ARG A 18 -7.65 17.20 10.81
N ARG A 19 -8.86 17.17 11.38
CA ARG A 19 -10.15 17.06 10.67
C ARG A 19 -10.31 15.77 9.85
N LEU A 20 -9.65 14.70 10.29
CA LEU A 20 -9.76 13.38 9.66
C LEU A 20 -11.00 12.61 10.15
N ILE A 21 -11.68 13.14 11.16
CA ILE A 21 -12.94 12.63 11.71
C ILE A 21 -13.88 13.78 12.10
N SER A 22 -15.19 13.46 12.12
CA SER A 22 -16.21 14.27 12.81
C SER A 22 -16.30 13.87 14.29
N GLY A 23 -17.18 14.52 15.04
CA GLY A 23 -17.37 14.24 16.48
C GLY A 23 -17.81 12.79 16.80
N TRP A 24 -18.40 12.06 15.85
CA TRP A 24 -18.98 10.74 16.03
C TRP A 24 -18.33 9.65 15.15
N GLY A 25 -17.33 9.99 14.36
CA GLY A 25 -16.75 9.07 13.39
C GLY A 25 -15.55 8.31 13.92
N GLY A 26 -15.30 7.13 13.33
CA GLY A 26 -14.06 6.40 13.49
C GLY A 26 -13.92 5.56 14.75
N ASN A 27 -12.90 4.75 14.75
CA ASN A 27 -12.48 3.93 15.89
C ASN A 27 -11.00 3.54 15.76
N LEU A 28 -10.39 3.25 16.89
CA LEU A 28 -8.98 2.89 17.01
C LEU A 28 -8.85 1.56 17.73
N SER A 29 -7.88 0.74 17.34
CA SER A 29 -7.52 -0.45 18.10
C SER A 29 -6.03 -0.74 18.05
N CYS A 30 -5.51 -1.50 19.01
CA CYS A 30 -4.15 -2.04 19.00
C CYS A 30 -4.05 -3.41 19.65
N ARG A 31 -3.01 -4.17 19.26
CA ARG A 31 -2.60 -5.37 20.00
C ARG A 31 -1.98 -4.96 21.33
N THR A 32 -2.35 -5.65 22.40
CA THR A 32 -1.77 -5.46 23.73
C THR A 32 -0.96 -6.67 24.20
N GLY A 33 -0.92 -7.71 23.38
CA GLY A 33 -0.23 -8.98 23.57
C GLY A 33 -0.61 -9.94 22.46
N LYS A 34 -0.15 -11.19 22.54
CA LYS A 34 -0.34 -12.20 21.49
C LYS A 34 -1.82 -12.38 21.09
N ASN A 35 -2.71 -12.39 22.07
CA ASN A 35 -4.14 -12.68 21.86
C ASN A 35 -5.05 -11.68 22.58
N ASN A 36 -4.58 -10.48 22.84
CA ASN A 36 -5.35 -9.45 23.52
C ASN A 36 -5.29 -8.15 22.74
N PHE A 37 -6.40 -7.43 22.74
CA PHE A 37 -6.53 -6.18 22.00
C PHE A 37 -7.15 -5.10 22.88
N LEU A 38 -6.95 -3.87 22.48
CA LEU A 38 -7.62 -2.69 23.02
C LEU A 38 -8.32 -1.99 21.85
N ILE A 39 -9.58 -1.63 22.02
CA ILE A 39 -10.37 -0.92 21.01
C ILE A 39 -11.17 0.20 21.67
N THR A 40 -11.52 1.24 20.92
CA THR A 40 -12.46 2.27 21.39
C THR A 40 -13.86 1.69 21.58
N GLY A 41 -14.55 2.16 22.58
CA GLY A 41 -15.93 1.76 22.87
C GLY A 41 -16.93 2.21 21.80
N GLN A 42 -18.10 1.62 21.81
CA GLN A 42 -19.20 2.04 20.95
C GLN A 42 -19.58 3.50 21.25
N HIS A 43 -19.69 4.33 20.21
CA HIS A 43 -19.98 5.76 20.29
C HIS A 43 -18.95 6.59 21.07
N ALA A 44 -17.77 6.06 21.33
CA ALA A 44 -16.70 6.82 21.98
C ALA A 44 -16.20 7.95 21.08
N PRO A 45 -16.29 9.23 21.51
CA PRO A 45 -15.84 10.35 20.69
C PRO A 45 -14.32 10.43 20.71
N LEU A 46 -13.67 10.17 19.59
CA LEU A 46 -12.19 10.07 19.50
C LEU A 46 -11.47 11.33 19.98
N ALA A 47 -12.08 12.51 19.79
CA ALA A 47 -11.53 13.78 20.26
C ALA A 47 -11.44 13.92 21.80
N PHE A 48 -12.28 13.18 22.54
CA PHE A 48 -12.49 13.31 23.98
C PHE A 48 -12.34 12.00 24.72
N LEU A 49 -11.58 11.04 24.15
CA LEU A 49 -11.35 9.75 24.77
C LEU A 49 -10.77 9.87 26.19
N THR A 50 -11.31 9.03 27.04
CA THR A 50 -10.77 8.75 28.38
C THR A 50 -10.45 7.25 28.50
N PRO A 51 -9.70 6.81 29.52
CA PRO A 51 -9.47 5.37 29.71
C PRO A 51 -10.76 4.54 29.90
N ARG A 52 -11.89 5.16 30.27
CA ARG A 52 -13.19 4.50 30.42
C ARG A 52 -13.82 4.15 29.07
N ASP A 53 -13.47 4.86 28.01
CA ASP A 53 -13.96 4.68 26.65
C ASP A 53 -13.20 3.58 25.90
N LEU A 54 -12.20 2.96 26.54
CA LEU A 54 -11.36 1.93 25.95
C LEU A 54 -11.78 0.55 26.47
N VAL A 55 -11.99 -0.36 25.52
CA VAL A 55 -12.49 -1.72 25.78
C VAL A 55 -11.40 -2.75 25.49
N ARG A 56 -11.09 -3.59 26.47
CA ARG A 56 -10.17 -4.71 26.30
C ARG A 56 -10.92 -5.91 25.69
N LEU A 57 -10.35 -6.49 24.66
CA LEU A 57 -10.89 -7.67 23.98
C LEU A 57 -9.97 -8.87 24.21
N ASN A 58 -10.58 -10.06 24.26
CA ASN A 58 -9.89 -11.34 24.21
C ASN A 58 -9.59 -11.77 22.76
N SER A 59 -9.02 -12.96 22.56
CA SER A 59 -8.73 -13.55 21.25
C SER A 59 -9.91 -13.61 20.29
N ASP A 60 -11.13 -13.76 20.83
CA ASP A 60 -12.36 -13.89 20.04
C ASP A 60 -13.01 -12.54 19.71
N GLY A 61 -12.35 -11.43 20.06
CA GLY A 61 -12.88 -10.08 19.88
C GLY A 61 -14.00 -9.72 20.86
N LYS A 62 -14.16 -10.47 21.95
CA LYS A 62 -15.20 -10.22 22.97
C LYS A 62 -14.63 -9.36 24.09
N PRO A 63 -15.42 -8.39 24.59
CA PRO A 63 -15.04 -7.61 25.77
C PRO A 63 -14.70 -8.50 26.96
N VAL A 64 -13.56 -8.25 27.60
CA VAL A 64 -13.15 -8.94 28.83
C VAL A 64 -14.09 -8.60 29.98
N ARG A 65 -14.61 -7.37 30.02
CA ARG A 65 -15.64 -6.93 30.96
C ARG A 65 -16.98 -6.90 30.26
N LYS A 66 -17.93 -7.75 30.68
CA LYS A 66 -19.24 -7.93 30.03
C LYS A 66 -20.10 -6.66 29.96
N GLN A 67 -19.85 -5.67 30.83
CA GLN A 67 -20.60 -4.42 30.88
C GLN A 67 -20.10 -3.36 29.87
N GLN A 68 -18.98 -3.61 29.18
CA GLN A 68 -18.44 -2.69 28.18
C GLN A 68 -18.92 -3.07 26.78
N SER A 69 -19.28 -2.08 25.97
CA SER A 69 -19.63 -2.23 24.57
C SER A 69 -18.47 -1.76 23.70
N ALA A 70 -17.86 -2.65 22.94
CA ALA A 70 -16.84 -2.32 21.96
C ALA A 70 -17.46 -1.68 20.70
N SER A 71 -16.64 -1.03 19.88
CA SER A 71 -17.06 -0.51 18.58
C SER A 71 -17.80 -1.57 17.75
N SER A 72 -18.83 -1.15 17.00
CA SER A 72 -19.54 -2.01 16.04
C SER A 72 -18.64 -2.56 14.94
N GLU A 73 -17.50 -1.89 14.66
CA GLU A 73 -16.49 -2.32 13.69
C GLU A 73 -15.48 -3.34 14.25
N THR A 74 -15.65 -3.80 15.49
CA THR A 74 -14.80 -4.83 16.09
C THR A 74 -14.58 -6.04 15.18
N PRO A 75 -15.60 -6.59 14.47
CA PRO A 75 -15.38 -7.71 13.55
C PRO A 75 -14.37 -7.41 12.43
N MET A 76 -14.43 -6.22 11.85
CA MET A 76 -13.49 -5.77 10.84
C MET A 76 -12.06 -5.68 11.40
N HIS A 77 -11.89 -5.05 12.57
CA HIS A 77 -10.58 -4.97 13.23
C HIS A 77 -9.99 -6.34 13.52
N MET A 78 -10.80 -7.27 14.06
CA MET A 78 -10.33 -8.62 14.38
C MET A 78 -9.95 -9.41 13.13
N ALA A 79 -10.70 -9.26 12.03
CA ALA A 79 -10.36 -9.88 10.76
C ALA A 79 -9.03 -9.35 10.22
N VAL A 80 -8.81 -8.03 10.28
CA VAL A 80 -7.54 -7.39 9.87
C VAL A 80 -6.37 -7.91 10.71
N TYR A 81 -6.52 -8.01 12.04
CA TYR A 81 -5.48 -8.61 12.89
C TYR A 81 -5.20 -10.07 12.59
N SER A 82 -6.21 -10.83 12.17
CA SER A 82 -6.03 -12.24 11.82
C SER A 82 -5.34 -12.43 10.46
N GLY A 83 -5.54 -11.50 9.53
CA GLY A 83 -5.08 -11.61 8.15
C GLY A 83 -3.84 -10.77 7.81
N THR A 84 -3.32 -9.96 8.76
CA THR A 84 -2.15 -9.10 8.58
C THR A 84 -1.26 -9.10 9.82
N ASP A 85 -0.11 -8.46 9.73
CA ASP A 85 0.84 -8.25 10.84
C ASP A 85 0.60 -6.93 11.62
N ALA A 86 -0.53 -6.26 11.39
CA ALA A 86 -0.90 -5.00 12.03
C ALA A 86 -0.78 -5.05 13.56
N GLN A 87 -0.20 -4.01 14.16
CA GLN A 87 -0.14 -3.81 15.60
C GLN A 87 -1.11 -2.71 16.06
N ALA A 88 -1.44 -1.78 15.17
CA ALA A 88 -2.42 -0.72 15.38
C ALA A 88 -3.29 -0.54 14.12
N ILE A 89 -4.54 -0.18 14.32
CA ILE A 89 -5.51 0.12 13.26
C ILE A 89 -6.15 1.46 13.56
N VAL A 90 -6.19 2.32 12.53
CA VAL A 90 -6.91 3.60 12.53
C VAL A 90 -8.01 3.51 11.48
N HIS A 91 -9.26 3.54 11.90
CA HIS A 91 -10.42 3.67 11.02
C HIS A 91 -11.10 5.01 11.26
N VAL A 92 -11.16 5.85 10.25
CA VAL A 92 -11.68 7.22 10.32
C VAL A 92 -12.31 7.64 9.00
N HIS A 93 -12.96 8.82 8.98
CA HIS A 93 -13.76 9.30 7.86
C HIS A 93 -13.23 10.64 7.31
N PRO A 94 -12.04 10.66 6.67
CA PRO A 94 -11.47 11.90 6.11
C PRO A 94 -12.36 12.43 5.00
N PRO A 95 -12.77 13.70 5.03
CA PRO A 95 -13.86 14.19 4.19
C PRO A 95 -13.54 14.21 2.69
N MET A 96 -12.31 14.54 2.30
CA MET A 96 -11.93 14.54 0.89
C MET A 96 -11.78 13.14 0.32
N VAL A 97 -11.17 12.23 1.08
CA VAL A 97 -11.09 10.81 0.72
C VAL A 97 -12.48 10.22 0.59
N LEU A 98 -13.38 10.52 1.52
CA LEU A 98 -14.76 10.06 1.47
C LEU A 98 -15.45 10.55 0.19
N ALA A 99 -15.41 11.86 -0.09
CA ALA A 99 -16.01 12.45 -1.29
C ALA A 99 -15.44 11.85 -2.57
N PHE A 100 -14.10 11.68 -2.64
CA PHE A 100 -13.40 11.07 -3.77
C PHE A 100 -13.87 9.63 -4.02
N SER A 101 -14.04 8.86 -2.95
CA SER A 101 -14.41 7.44 -3.02
C SER A 101 -15.76 7.19 -3.70
N LEU A 102 -16.68 8.16 -3.66
CA LEU A 102 -18.02 7.99 -4.23
C LEU A 102 -18.02 7.83 -5.76
N THR A 103 -16.99 8.34 -6.43
CA THR A 103 -16.91 8.40 -7.91
C THR A 103 -15.74 7.63 -8.51
N HIS A 104 -14.87 7.02 -7.68
CA HIS A 104 -13.65 6.35 -8.12
C HIS A 104 -13.59 4.91 -7.58
N GLU A 105 -12.76 4.08 -8.22
CA GLU A 105 -12.55 2.67 -7.84
C GLU A 105 -11.16 2.41 -7.22
N SER A 106 -10.22 3.34 -7.40
CA SER A 106 -8.93 3.39 -6.72
C SER A 106 -8.42 4.83 -6.66
N PHE A 107 -7.46 5.09 -5.78
CA PHE A 107 -6.76 6.36 -5.71
C PHE A 107 -5.29 6.18 -6.09
N VAL A 108 -4.83 6.91 -7.09
CA VAL A 108 -3.43 6.93 -7.51
C VAL A 108 -2.84 8.30 -7.19
N PRO A 109 -1.92 8.43 -6.23
CA PRO A 109 -1.31 9.69 -5.87
C PRO A 109 -0.59 10.37 -7.05
N VAL A 110 -0.52 11.69 -7.03
CA VAL A 110 0.14 12.48 -8.08
C VAL A 110 1.56 12.87 -7.72
N SER A 111 1.87 13.10 -6.45
CA SER A 111 3.21 13.45 -5.98
C SER A 111 4.12 12.22 -5.84
N PHE A 112 5.43 12.46 -5.80
CA PHE A 112 6.41 11.38 -5.63
C PHE A 112 6.38 10.79 -4.23
N GLU A 113 6.28 11.63 -3.21
CA GLU A 113 6.28 11.22 -1.81
C GLU A 113 5.10 10.28 -1.49
N GLU A 114 3.92 10.67 -1.93
CA GLU A 114 2.69 9.90 -1.72
C GLU A 114 2.72 8.57 -2.49
N LYS A 115 3.17 8.60 -3.78
CA LYS A 115 3.36 7.37 -4.57
C LYS A 115 4.31 6.40 -3.90
N TYR A 116 5.36 6.95 -3.29
CA TYR A 116 6.38 6.17 -2.62
C TYR A 116 5.87 5.59 -1.30
N THR A 117 5.07 6.35 -0.54
CA THR A 117 4.66 6.00 0.82
C THR A 117 3.40 5.17 0.89
N ILE A 118 2.36 5.52 0.11
CA ILE A 118 1.07 4.82 0.13
C ILE A 118 0.78 4.04 -1.17
N GLY A 119 1.44 4.39 -2.29
CA GLY A 119 1.18 3.76 -3.58
C GLY A 119 -0.24 3.99 -4.10
N GLU A 120 -0.73 3.09 -4.94
CA GLU A 120 -2.15 3.03 -5.29
C GLU A 120 -2.95 2.54 -4.09
N VAL A 121 -4.04 3.25 -3.75
CA VAL A 121 -4.90 2.92 -2.62
C VAL A 121 -6.22 2.34 -3.15
N PRO A 122 -6.55 1.08 -2.80
CA PRO A 122 -7.78 0.44 -3.26
C PRO A 122 -9.02 1.07 -2.61
N ILE A 123 -10.10 1.18 -3.38
CA ILE A 123 -11.42 1.58 -2.92
C ILE A 123 -12.32 0.34 -2.91
N ILE A 124 -12.75 -0.06 -1.71
CA ILE A 124 -13.53 -1.27 -1.48
C ILE A 124 -15.01 -0.93 -1.47
N ALA A 125 -15.77 -1.52 -2.38
CA ALA A 125 -17.21 -1.35 -2.40
C ALA A 125 -17.88 -1.93 -1.14
N GLN A 126 -18.83 -1.19 -0.58
CA GLN A 126 -19.60 -1.56 0.59
C GLN A 126 -21.09 -1.24 0.37
N ASP A 127 -21.95 -2.09 0.90
CA ASP A 127 -23.41 -2.00 0.73
C ASP A 127 -24.12 -1.59 2.04
N THR A 128 -23.39 -1.45 3.14
CA THR A 128 -23.92 -1.24 4.50
C THR A 128 -23.13 -0.18 5.26
N PRO A 129 -23.74 0.53 6.23
CA PRO A 129 -23.04 1.54 7.04
C PRO A 129 -21.87 1.00 7.87
N THR A 130 -21.89 -0.30 8.22
CA THR A 130 -20.82 -0.99 8.93
C THR A 130 -20.18 -2.03 8.01
N VAL A 131 -18.91 -2.38 8.23
CA VAL A 131 -18.21 -3.36 7.39
C VAL A 131 -18.72 -4.76 7.69
N THR A 132 -19.50 -5.31 6.77
CA THR A 132 -20.07 -6.68 6.87
C THR A 132 -19.28 -7.73 6.11
N LYS A 133 -18.36 -7.29 5.21
CA LYS A 133 -17.49 -8.16 4.39
C LYS A 133 -16.03 -7.80 4.65
N PRO A 134 -15.49 -8.08 5.86
CA PRO A 134 -14.15 -7.69 6.25
C PRO A 134 -13.06 -8.39 5.42
N GLU A 135 -13.36 -9.49 4.73
CA GLU A 135 -12.40 -10.25 3.90
C GLU A 135 -11.79 -9.38 2.80
N LYS A 136 -12.60 -8.51 2.18
CA LYS A 136 -12.13 -7.59 1.14
C LYS A 136 -11.17 -6.53 1.71
N VAL A 137 -11.44 -6.06 2.93
CA VAL A 137 -10.57 -5.12 3.65
C VAL A 137 -9.24 -5.80 4.00
N VAL A 138 -9.30 -7.05 4.48
CA VAL A 138 -8.11 -7.86 4.78
C VAL A 138 -7.30 -8.10 3.52
N GLU A 139 -7.94 -8.48 2.41
CA GLU A 139 -7.25 -8.71 1.13
C GLU A 139 -6.51 -7.45 0.68
N ALA A 140 -7.15 -6.29 0.73
CA ALA A 140 -6.53 -5.01 0.39
C ALA A 140 -5.35 -4.68 1.32
N LEU A 141 -5.54 -4.80 2.64
CA LEU A 141 -4.52 -4.44 3.64
C LEU A 141 -3.34 -5.43 3.73
N ARG A 142 -3.40 -6.57 3.07
CA ARG A 142 -2.21 -7.42 2.88
C ARG A 142 -1.16 -6.78 1.99
N TYR A 143 -1.58 -6.00 1.02
CA TYR A 143 -0.72 -5.40 -0.01
C TYR A 143 -0.53 -3.90 0.16
N HIS A 144 -1.49 -3.23 0.80
CA HIS A 144 -1.51 -1.78 0.98
C HIS A 144 -1.58 -1.43 2.47
N PRO A 145 -0.86 -0.39 2.93
CA PRO A 145 -0.88 0.00 4.34
C PRO A 145 -2.16 0.74 4.73
N VAL A 146 -2.92 1.21 3.74
CA VAL A 146 -4.20 1.91 3.89
C VAL A 146 -5.15 1.49 2.77
N ALA A 147 -6.44 1.39 3.08
CA ALA A 147 -7.51 1.13 2.13
C ALA A 147 -8.66 2.10 2.38
N ILE A 148 -9.41 2.39 1.32
CA ILE A 148 -10.62 3.24 1.39
C ILE A 148 -11.84 2.32 1.30
N ILE A 149 -12.81 2.54 2.17
CA ILE A 149 -14.14 1.91 2.10
C ILE A 149 -15.07 2.92 1.45
N LYS A 150 -15.62 2.57 0.30
CA LYS A 150 -16.42 3.46 -0.57
C LYS A 150 -17.58 4.08 0.20
N GLY A 151 -17.64 5.41 0.22
CA GLY A 151 -18.69 6.17 0.91
C GLY A 151 -18.70 6.05 2.44
N HIS A 152 -17.65 5.48 3.04
CA HIS A 152 -17.57 5.26 4.50
C HIS A 152 -16.33 5.95 5.11
N GLY A 153 -15.13 5.55 4.71
CA GLY A 153 -13.91 6.10 5.29
C GLY A 153 -12.66 5.32 4.91
N THR A 154 -11.65 5.38 5.77
CA THR A 154 -10.35 4.72 5.56
C THR A 154 -10.06 3.71 6.67
N VAL A 155 -9.31 2.67 6.34
CA VAL A 155 -8.67 1.77 7.31
C VAL A 155 -7.17 1.78 7.03
N ALA A 156 -6.41 2.27 7.99
CA ALA A 156 -4.94 2.26 7.94
C ALA A 156 -4.38 1.32 9.00
N ILE A 157 -3.34 0.58 8.65
CA ILE A 157 -2.64 -0.34 9.55
C ILE A 157 -1.20 0.12 9.76
N GLY A 158 -0.65 -0.17 10.95
CA GLY A 158 0.75 0.15 11.24
C GLY A 158 1.29 -0.68 12.40
N LYS A 159 2.60 -0.57 12.61
CA LYS A 159 3.28 -1.09 13.81
C LYS A 159 2.97 -0.24 15.05
N THR A 160 2.53 0.99 14.83
CA THR A 160 2.15 1.96 15.86
C THR A 160 0.94 2.77 15.40
N PHE A 161 0.26 3.43 16.35
CA PHE A 161 -0.78 4.41 15.99
C PHE A 161 -0.21 5.60 15.20
N GLN A 162 1.04 5.99 15.46
CA GLN A 162 1.70 7.05 14.72
C GLN A 162 1.78 6.70 13.23
N GLU A 163 2.23 5.50 12.91
CA GLU A 163 2.34 5.05 11.51
C GLU A 163 0.98 5.03 10.81
N ALA A 164 -0.03 4.41 11.42
CA ALA A 164 -1.37 4.36 10.85
C ALA A 164 -2.03 5.76 10.71
N PHE A 165 -1.77 6.66 11.68
CA PHE A 165 -2.20 8.05 11.60
C PHE A 165 -1.55 8.78 10.42
N LEU A 166 -0.22 8.69 10.28
CA LEU A 166 0.51 9.39 9.22
C LEU A 166 0.09 8.92 7.83
N LEU A 167 -0.20 7.63 7.66
CA LEU A 167 -0.74 7.09 6.41
C LEU A 167 -2.11 7.66 6.06
N THR A 168 -2.96 7.82 7.06
CA THR A 168 -4.30 8.40 6.89
C THR A 168 -4.23 9.90 6.57
N ASP A 169 -3.39 10.64 7.28
CA ASP A 169 -3.17 12.07 7.09
C ASP A 169 -2.58 12.35 5.70
N LEU A 170 -1.58 11.59 5.29
CA LEU A 170 -0.97 11.67 3.98
C LEU A 170 -1.97 11.36 2.86
N LEU A 171 -2.84 10.36 3.04
CA LEU A 171 -3.87 10.04 2.05
C LEU A 171 -4.87 11.18 1.86
N GLU A 172 -5.34 11.80 2.93
CA GLU A 172 -6.24 12.97 2.86
C GLU A 172 -5.56 14.14 2.14
N GLU A 173 -4.29 14.42 2.45
CA GLU A 173 -3.51 15.46 1.79
C GLU A 173 -3.29 15.16 0.31
N ALA A 174 -3.01 13.91 -0.04
CA ALA A 174 -2.84 13.47 -1.42
C ALA A 174 -4.10 13.66 -2.27
N VAL A 175 -5.28 13.38 -1.70
CA VAL A 175 -6.57 13.62 -2.36
C VAL A 175 -6.82 15.12 -2.51
N HIS A 176 -6.52 15.94 -1.51
CA HIS A 176 -6.55 17.40 -1.60
C HIS A 176 -5.66 17.92 -2.74
N CYS A 177 -4.41 17.44 -2.81
CA CYS A 177 -3.48 17.82 -3.85
C CYS A 177 -4.01 17.48 -5.24
N GLN A 178 -4.59 16.31 -5.42
CA GLN A 178 -5.21 15.91 -6.70
C GLN A 178 -6.39 16.80 -7.06
N PHE A 179 -7.22 17.18 -6.10
CA PHE A 179 -8.36 18.07 -6.30
C PHE A 179 -7.90 19.48 -6.73
N PHE A 180 -6.92 20.07 -6.03
CA PHE A 180 -6.37 21.38 -6.40
C PHE A 180 -5.69 21.35 -7.77
N LYS A 181 -4.95 20.28 -8.09
CA LYS A 181 -4.37 20.08 -9.43
C LYS A 181 -5.45 20.13 -10.51
N ALA A 182 -6.58 19.47 -10.31
CA ALA A 182 -7.69 19.50 -11.26
C ALA A 182 -8.27 20.92 -11.43
N GLY A 183 -8.43 21.66 -10.33
CA GLY A 183 -8.89 23.06 -10.34
C GLY A 183 -7.92 24.03 -11.05
N ILE A 184 -6.61 23.82 -10.88
CA ILE A 184 -5.56 24.61 -11.58
C ILE A 184 -5.54 24.25 -13.08
N ALA A 185 -5.74 22.98 -13.43
CA ALA A 185 -5.72 22.52 -14.82
C ALA A 185 -6.92 23.06 -15.63
N THR A 186 -8.08 23.29 -15.01
CA THR A 186 -9.25 23.88 -15.70
C THR A 186 -9.06 25.34 -16.08
N SER A 187 -8.04 26.02 -15.54
CA SER A 187 -7.63 27.38 -15.94
C SER A 187 -6.60 27.40 -17.08
N ARG A 188 -6.12 26.24 -17.53
CA ARG A 188 -5.25 26.04 -18.69
C ARG A 188 -5.88 24.96 -19.57
N GLU A 189 -5.79 25.07 -20.90
CA GLU A 189 -6.35 24.07 -21.84
C GLU A 189 -6.05 22.63 -21.44
N PRO A 190 -6.97 21.69 -21.69
CA PRO A 190 -6.86 20.32 -21.20
C PRO A 190 -5.62 19.63 -21.77
N ALA A 191 -4.65 19.38 -20.93
CA ALA A 191 -3.61 18.40 -21.24
C ALA A 191 -4.30 17.05 -21.42
N SER A 192 -4.12 16.44 -22.60
CA SER A 192 -4.62 15.11 -22.92
C SER A 192 -4.33 14.14 -21.77
N GLN A 193 -5.39 13.52 -21.23
CA GLN A 193 -5.24 12.43 -20.27
C GLN A 193 -4.38 11.35 -20.91
N PRO A 194 -3.39 10.78 -20.19
CA PRO A 194 -2.72 9.59 -20.68
C PRO A 194 -3.80 8.51 -20.86
N ALA A 195 -3.94 8.04 -22.09
CA ALA A 195 -4.85 6.97 -22.43
C ALA A 195 -4.65 5.81 -21.46
N LYS A 196 -5.76 5.26 -20.92
CA LYS A 196 -5.75 3.93 -20.31
C LYS A 196 -5.11 3.00 -21.33
N GLN A 197 -3.89 2.54 -21.06
CA GLN A 197 -3.29 1.51 -21.90
C GLN A 197 -4.18 0.29 -21.79
N GLU A 198 -4.90 0.00 -22.88
CA GLU A 198 -5.60 -1.26 -23.04
C GLU A 198 -4.59 -2.38 -22.81
N ARG A 199 -4.96 -3.33 -21.96
CA ARG A 199 -4.20 -4.55 -21.76
C ARG A 199 -4.13 -5.24 -23.12
N VAL A 200 -2.99 -5.19 -23.77
CA VAL A 200 -2.72 -6.05 -24.92
C VAL A 200 -2.70 -7.47 -24.36
N ALA A 201 -3.72 -8.23 -24.69
CA ALA A 201 -3.78 -9.65 -24.39
C ALA A 201 -2.62 -10.32 -25.12
N ALA A 202 -1.56 -10.65 -24.38
CA ALA A 202 -0.52 -11.53 -24.86
C ALA A 202 -1.15 -12.92 -25.06
N ASP A 203 -0.73 -13.63 -26.11
CA ASP A 203 -1.08 -15.00 -26.50
C ASP A 203 -1.12 -15.98 -25.33
N GLY A 204 -2.11 -16.04 -24.53
CA GLY A 204 -2.45 -17.05 -23.52
C GLY A 204 -1.31 -17.74 -22.73
N LYS A 205 -0.05 -17.40 -23.02
CA LYS A 205 1.15 -18.00 -22.44
C LYS A 205 1.39 -17.41 -21.05
N ARG A 206 1.34 -18.28 -20.04
CA ARG A 206 1.71 -17.93 -18.66
C ARG A 206 3.11 -18.46 -18.35
N TYR A 207 3.88 -17.68 -17.63
CA TYR A 207 5.25 -18.02 -17.29
C TYR A 207 5.36 -18.48 -15.84
N GLN A 208 6.22 -19.46 -15.60
CA GLN A 208 6.62 -19.79 -14.23
C GLN A 208 7.48 -18.64 -13.68
N LEU A 209 7.16 -18.18 -12.48
CA LEU A 209 7.88 -17.10 -11.81
C LEU A 209 9.40 -17.40 -11.77
N PHE A 210 10.22 -16.44 -12.20
CA PHE A 210 11.69 -16.54 -12.28
C PHE A 210 12.23 -17.66 -13.18
N SER A 211 11.41 -18.26 -14.05
CA SER A 211 11.96 -19.11 -15.11
C SER A 211 12.79 -18.28 -16.11
N LYS A 212 13.65 -18.95 -16.88
CA LYS A 212 14.43 -18.28 -17.93
C LYS A 212 13.54 -17.58 -18.94
N GLU A 213 12.47 -18.23 -19.34
CA GLU A 213 11.48 -17.71 -20.27
C GLU A 213 10.77 -16.45 -19.71
N HIS A 214 10.42 -16.46 -18.41
CA HIS A 214 9.85 -15.30 -17.73
C HIS A 214 10.83 -14.12 -17.75
N MET A 215 12.06 -14.34 -17.29
CA MET A 215 13.07 -13.29 -17.24
C MET A 215 13.44 -12.74 -18.62
N THR A 216 13.48 -13.61 -19.65
CA THR A 216 13.69 -13.16 -21.03
C THR A 216 12.55 -12.27 -21.50
N ALA A 217 11.29 -12.65 -21.23
CA ALA A 217 10.14 -11.82 -21.57
C ALA A 217 10.14 -10.45 -20.88
N LEU A 218 10.61 -10.37 -19.61
CA LEU A 218 10.77 -9.10 -18.90
C LEU A 218 11.80 -8.19 -19.61
N VAL A 219 12.93 -8.75 -20.04
CA VAL A 219 13.99 -8.02 -20.78
C VAL A 219 13.48 -7.53 -22.13
N GLU A 220 12.84 -8.39 -22.90
CA GLU A 220 12.29 -8.06 -24.21
C GLU A 220 11.23 -6.94 -24.12
N SER A 221 10.34 -7.05 -23.13
CA SER A 221 9.31 -6.03 -22.88
C SER A 221 9.91 -4.66 -22.54
N ALA A 222 10.93 -4.63 -21.69
CA ALA A 222 11.60 -3.37 -21.33
C ALA A 222 12.38 -2.80 -22.52
N ASN A 223 13.19 -3.57 -23.20
CA ASN A 223 13.99 -3.13 -24.33
C ASN A 223 13.16 -2.72 -25.56
N GLY A 224 11.93 -3.26 -25.70
CA GLY A 224 10.98 -2.86 -26.74
C GLY A 224 10.32 -1.50 -26.48
N ASP A 225 10.37 -0.99 -25.26
CA ASP A 225 9.64 0.21 -24.85
C ASP A 225 10.50 1.50 -25.01
N GLN A 226 9.98 2.43 -25.79
CA GLN A 226 10.68 3.70 -26.06
C GLN A 226 10.79 4.61 -24.83
N ASP A 227 9.76 4.64 -23.98
CA ASP A 227 9.77 5.45 -22.76
C ASP A 227 10.77 4.91 -21.74
N PHE A 228 10.86 3.59 -21.58
CA PHE A 228 11.85 2.96 -20.71
C PHE A 228 13.27 3.35 -21.14
N ARG A 229 13.60 3.19 -22.43
CA ARG A 229 14.92 3.56 -22.96
C ARG A 229 15.21 5.03 -22.78
N LYS A 230 14.24 5.91 -23.10
CA LYS A 230 14.38 7.35 -22.92
C LYS A 230 14.63 7.72 -21.46
N PHE A 231 13.84 7.21 -20.54
CA PHE A 231 14.02 7.50 -19.09
C PHE A 231 15.35 6.97 -18.57
N GLY A 232 15.81 5.82 -19.08
CA GLY A 232 17.10 5.26 -18.73
C GLY A 232 18.27 6.11 -19.24
N ASP A 233 18.18 6.61 -20.48
CA ASP A 233 19.19 7.52 -21.06
C ASP A 233 19.19 8.86 -20.33
N ASP A 234 18.04 9.50 -20.15
CA ASP A 234 17.87 10.76 -19.43
C ASP A 234 18.46 10.72 -18.00
N THR A 235 18.44 9.57 -17.36
CA THR A 235 18.96 9.36 -15.98
C THR A 235 20.31 8.66 -15.94
N SER A 236 20.91 8.38 -17.11
CA SER A 236 22.16 7.60 -17.24
C SER A 236 22.10 6.29 -16.46
N LEU A 237 21.01 5.53 -16.61
CA LEU A 237 20.79 4.26 -15.92
C LEU A 237 21.87 3.24 -16.35
N THR A 238 22.88 3.09 -15.53
CA THR A 238 23.95 2.12 -15.70
C THR A 238 24.21 1.45 -14.37
N THR A 239 23.73 0.22 -14.24
CA THR A 239 23.81 -0.58 -13.00
C THR A 239 23.42 -2.04 -13.27
N ALA A 240 23.66 -2.91 -12.31
CA ALA A 240 23.21 -4.29 -12.31
C ALA A 240 22.27 -4.58 -11.13
N LEU A 241 21.05 -5.01 -11.43
CA LEU A 241 20.03 -5.34 -10.43
C LEU A 241 19.81 -6.85 -10.37
N THR A 242 20.02 -7.43 -9.21
CA THR A 242 19.68 -8.82 -8.94
C THR A 242 18.29 -8.91 -8.32
N LEU A 243 17.44 -9.74 -8.91
CA LEU A 243 16.15 -10.18 -8.38
C LEU A 243 16.29 -11.59 -7.84
N HIS A 244 15.94 -11.82 -6.58
CA HIS A 244 16.15 -13.09 -5.88
C HIS A 244 14.85 -13.63 -5.32
N LEU A 245 14.55 -14.90 -5.66
CA LEU A 245 13.43 -15.67 -5.16
C LEU A 245 13.91 -16.58 -4.02
N GLU A 246 13.41 -16.32 -2.80
CA GLU A 246 13.94 -16.97 -1.58
C GLU A 246 13.68 -18.47 -1.53
N GLU A 247 12.48 -18.95 -1.92
CA GLU A 247 12.10 -20.37 -1.79
C GLU A 247 12.94 -21.30 -2.68
N SER A 248 13.25 -20.91 -3.89
CA SER A 248 14.06 -21.70 -4.82
C SER A 248 15.54 -21.33 -4.82
N ASN A 249 15.91 -20.30 -4.06
CA ASN A 249 17.23 -19.67 -4.10
C ASN A 249 17.66 -19.30 -5.53
N THR A 250 16.67 -18.88 -6.36
CA THR A 250 16.91 -18.50 -7.76
C THR A 250 17.18 -17.01 -7.83
N ALA A 251 18.32 -16.64 -8.41
CA ALA A 251 18.70 -15.26 -8.59
C ALA A 251 19.00 -14.96 -10.06
N TRP A 252 18.52 -13.80 -10.52
CA TRP A 252 18.77 -13.29 -11.85
C TRP A 252 19.31 -11.88 -11.76
N THR A 253 20.45 -11.63 -12.38
CA THR A 253 21.03 -10.29 -12.52
C THR A 253 20.72 -9.74 -13.90
N VAL A 254 20.14 -8.55 -13.90
CA VAL A 254 19.79 -7.76 -15.08
C VAL A 254 20.72 -6.55 -15.12
N LYS A 255 21.50 -6.40 -16.17
CA LYS A 255 22.45 -5.30 -16.34
C LYS A 255 21.89 -4.25 -17.29
N PHE A 256 21.86 -3.02 -16.80
CA PHE A 256 21.39 -1.85 -17.52
C PHE A 256 22.58 -1.00 -17.97
N VAL A 257 22.54 -0.51 -19.20
CA VAL A 257 23.50 0.45 -19.75
C VAL A 257 22.73 1.52 -20.54
N SER A 258 22.74 2.76 -20.04
CA SER A 258 22.05 3.89 -20.65
C SER A 258 20.60 3.57 -21.08
N GLY A 259 19.84 2.93 -20.19
CA GLY A 259 18.44 2.61 -20.44
C GLY A 259 18.17 1.39 -21.32
N GLU A 260 19.17 0.60 -21.64
CA GLU A 260 19.01 -0.69 -22.31
C GLU A 260 19.42 -1.82 -21.38
N ILE A 261 18.70 -2.94 -21.40
CA ILE A 261 19.10 -4.15 -20.70
C ILE A 261 20.03 -4.94 -21.64
N THR A 262 21.32 -4.98 -21.32
CA THR A 262 22.36 -5.56 -22.17
C THR A 262 22.69 -7.01 -21.82
N GLU A 263 22.48 -7.40 -20.56
CA GLU A 263 22.80 -8.75 -20.09
C GLU A 263 21.72 -9.25 -19.12
N LEU A 264 21.46 -10.56 -19.19
CA LEU A 264 20.62 -11.31 -18.25
C LEU A 264 21.35 -12.58 -17.84
N ASN A 265 21.75 -12.67 -16.57
CA ASN A 265 22.53 -13.79 -16.06
C ASN A 265 21.84 -14.42 -14.84
N GLN A 266 21.89 -15.76 -14.75
CA GLN A 266 21.39 -16.46 -13.57
C GLN A 266 22.49 -16.50 -12.49
N GLN A 267 22.81 -15.33 -11.97
CA GLN A 267 23.83 -15.08 -10.94
C GLN A 267 23.31 -14.06 -9.93
N SER A 268 24.03 -13.90 -8.81
CA SER A 268 23.67 -12.95 -7.75
C SER A 268 24.80 -11.95 -7.52
N ASP A 269 25.24 -11.29 -8.58
CA ASP A 269 26.42 -10.42 -8.64
C ASP A 269 26.12 -8.94 -8.93
N GLY A 270 24.84 -8.55 -9.01
CA GLY A 270 24.42 -7.16 -9.26
C GLY A 270 24.84 -6.18 -8.17
N ASP A 271 24.93 -4.89 -8.52
CA ASP A 271 25.19 -3.78 -7.58
C ASP A 271 24.10 -3.71 -6.51
N PHE A 272 22.87 -4.01 -6.92
CA PHE A 272 21.70 -4.08 -6.05
C PHE A 272 21.16 -5.50 -6.03
N LEU A 273 20.65 -5.92 -4.85
CA LEU A 273 19.97 -7.21 -4.70
C LEU A 273 18.66 -7.01 -3.94
N ILE A 274 17.55 -7.29 -4.62
CA ILE A 274 16.21 -7.32 -4.02
C ILE A 274 15.78 -8.78 -3.87
N SER A 275 15.52 -9.20 -2.64
CA SER A 275 15.14 -10.56 -2.26
C SER A 275 13.72 -10.59 -1.71
N GLY A 276 12.97 -11.62 -2.05
CA GLY A 276 11.62 -11.82 -1.52
C GLY A 276 11.08 -13.20 -1.78
N GLN A 277 9.99 -13.52 -1.09
CA GLN A 277 9.25 -14.75 -1.26
C GLN A 277 8.37 -14.69 -2.52
N ALA A 278 8.00 -15.85 -3.06
CA ALA A 278 7.18 -15.99 -4.26
C ALA A 278 5.84 -15.24 -4.14
N GLU A 279 5.21 -15.26 -2.96
CA GLU A 279 3.97 -14.53 -2.69
C GLU A 279 4.12 -13.03 -3.04
N TRP A 280 5.22 -12.40 -2.59
CA TRP A 280 5.42 -10.96 -2.77
C TRP A 280 5.87 -10.60 -4.18
N TRP A 281 6.70 -11.44 -4.81
CA TRP A 281 7.02 -11.26 -6.23
C TRP A 281 5.79 -11.42 -7.12
N ASN A 282 4.94 -12.43 -6.85
CA ASN A 282 3.67 -12.59 -7.54
C ASN A 282 2.75 -11.38 -7.33
N ALA A 283 2.70 -10.81 -6.12
CA ALA A 283 1.90 -9.62 -5.83
C ALA A 283 2.40 -8.40 -6.61
N VAL A 284 3.73 -8.22 -6.73
CA VAL A 284 4.32 -7.12 -7.52
C VAL A 284 4.04 -7.30 -9.01
N PHE A 285 4.31 -8.47 -9.59
CA PHE A 285 4.11 -8.71 -11.02
C PHE A 285 2.62 -8.77 -11.42
N SER A 286 1.72 -9.12 -10.51
CA SER A 286 0.27 -9.05 -10.75
C SER A 286 -0.37 -7.69 -10.42
N ASN A 287 0.44 -6.66 -10.16
CA ASN A 287 0.00 -5.30 -9.81
C ASN A 287 -0.89 -5.21 -8.55
N LYS A 288 -0.70 -6.12 -7.60
CA LYS A 288 -1.39 -6.07 -6.29
C LYS A 288 -0.68 -5.17 -5.30
N ILE A 289 0.63 -4.99 -5.45
CA ILE A 289 1.44 -4.09 -4.64
C ILE A 289 2.51 -3.43 -5.52
N TYR A 290 2.77 -2.17 -5.28
CA TYR A 290 3.81 -1.43 -5.96
C TYR A 290 5.20 -1.89 -5.48
N ALA A 291 6.16 -2.11 -6.38
CA ALA A 291 7.46 -2.70 -6.05
C ALA A 291 8.23 -1.91 -4.96
N PHE A 292 8.26 -0.58 -5.05
CA PHE A 292 8.88 0.26 -4.03
C PHE A 292 8.17 0.17 -2.68
N LEU A 293 6.84 0.13 -2.66
CA LEU A 293 6.05 -0.04 -1.45
C LEU A 293 6.32 -1.40 -0.79
N ALA A 294 6.43 -2.47 -1.58
CA ALA A 294 6.78 -3.79 -1.10
C ALA A 294 8.16 -3.80 -0.41
N THR A 295 9.12 -3.03 -0.95
CA THR A 295 10.46 -2.89 -0.36
C THR A 295 10.42 -2.10 0.95
N GLN A 296 9.64 -1.01 1.02
CA GLN A 296 9.48 -0.23 2.25
C GLN A 296 8.80 -1.02 3.38
N GLN A 297 7.80 -1.81 3.02
CA GLN A 297 7.10 -2.66 3.98
C GLN A 297 7.93 -3.88 4.42
N GLY A 298 9.14 -4.04 3.87
CA GLY A 298 10.01 -5.19 4.17
C GLY A 298 9.52 -6.52 3.59
N LYS A 299 8.52 -6.49 2.71
CA LYS A 299 7.99 -7.65 1.96
C LYS A 299 8.98 -8.10 0.89
N LEU A 300 9.56 -7.14 0.17
CA LEU A 300 10.79 -7.31 -0.58
C LEU A 300 11.93 -6.64 0.19
N LYS A 301 13.10 -7.25 0.23
CA LYS A 301 14.24 -6.80 1.04
C LYS A 301 15.39 -6.39 0.13
N LEU A 302 15.82 -5.16 0.20
CA LEU A 302 17.07 -4.71 -0.42
C LEU A 302 18.23 -5.26 0.43
N LYS A 303 18.87 -6.31 -0.06
CA LYS A 303 19.97 -7.03 0.61
C LYS A 303 21.36 -6.51 0.26
N ARG A 304 21.48 -5.81 -0.87
CA ARG A 304 22.71 -5.17 -1.36
C ARG A 304 22.35 -3.87 -2.05
N GLY A 305 23.21 -2.85 -1.91
CA GLY A 305 23.02 -1.49 -2.40
C GLY A 305 22.21 -0.64 -1.43
N GLU A 306 22.15 0.65 -1.72
CA GLU A 306 21.42 1.64 -0.91
C GLU A 306 20.15 2.10 -1.64
N LEU A 307 19.03 2.20 -0.91
CA LEU A 307 17.75 2.59 -1.49
C LEU A 307 17.80 4.01 -2.07
N ALA A 308 18.58 4.91 -1.46
CA ALA A 308 18.78 6.27 -1.95
C ALA A 308 19.46 6.31 -3.33
N GLU A 309 20.40 5.40 -3.58
CA GLU A 309 21.04 5.27 -4.90
C GLU A 309 20.07 4.68 -5.92
N LEU A 310 19.33 3.62 -5.58
CA LEU A 310 18.35 3.01 -6.46
C LEU A 310 17.24 4.02 -6.86
N SER A 311 16.89 4.95 -5.97
CA SER A 311 15.86 5.96 -6.21
C SER A 311 16.26 6.99 -7.29
N ARG A 312 17.55 7.13 -7.63
CA ARG A 312 18.01 7.99 -8.74
C ARG A 312 17.39 7.56 -10.08
N TRP A 313 17.14 6.27 -10.22
CA TRP A 313 16.54 5.66 -11.42
C TRP A 313 15.06 5.29 -11.21
N TYR A 314 14.36 6.05 -10.37
CA TYR A 314 12.94 5.79 -10.07
C TYR A 314 12.08 5.70 -11.34
N LYS A 315 12.22 6.65 -12.28
CA LYS A 315 11.41 6.69 -13.50
C LYS A 315 11.60 5.46 -14.40
N PRO A 316 12.82 5.08 -14.81
CA PRO A 316 13.01 3.88 -15.63
C PRO A 316 12.61 2.61 -14.89
N PHE A 317 12.91 2.45 -13.60
CA PHE A 317 12.44 1.28 -12.85
C PHE A 317 10.91 1.24 -12.71
N GLN A 318 10.27 2.37 -12.46
CA GLN A 318 8.80 2.44 -12.47
C GLN A 318 8.23 1.96 -13.80
N ARG A 319 8.81 2.41 -14.93
CA ARG A 319 8.38 2.00 -16.25
C ARG A 319 8.62 0.51 -16.50
N ALA A 320 9.80 0.00 -16.15
CA ALA A 320 10.12 -1.42 -16.27
C ALA A 320 9.12 -2.29 -15.49
N PHE A 321 8.85 -1.98 -14.23
CA PHE A 321 7.87 -2.72 -13.43
C PHE A 321 6.45 -2.64 -14.01
N ALA A 322 6.04 -1.47 -14.52
CA ALA A 322 4.74 -1.33 -15.18
C ALA A 322 4.62 -2.22 -16.43
N LEU A 323 5.69 -2.35 -17.22
CA LEU A 323 5.76 -3.28 -18.36
C LEU A 323 5.74 -4.74 -17.89
N TRP A 324 6.53 -5.07 -16.88
CA TRP A 324 6.64 -6.41 -16.33
C TRP A 324 5.32 -6.94 -15.76
N GLN A 325 4.48 -6.04 -15.22
CA GLN A 325 3.12 -6.37 -14.76
C GLN A 325 2.16 -6.77 -15.88
N THR A 326 2.50 -6.52 -17.14
CA THR A 326 1.70 -6.98 -18.30
C THR A 326 2.01 -8.43 -18.69
N ILE A 327 3.08 -9.01 -18.17
CA ILE A 327 3.54 -10.37 -18.48
C ILE A 327 2.88 -11.35 -17.51
N PRO A 328 1.98 -12.23 -17.99
CA PRO A 328 1.21 -13.10 -17.11
C PRO A 328 2.08 -14.21 -16.53
N ILE A 329 1.99 -14.40 -15.21
CA ILE A 329 2.63 -15.49 -14.47
C ILE A 329 1.63 -16.55 -14.03
N GLN A 330 2.11 -17.77 -13.75
CA GLN A 330 1.28 -18.90 -13.30
C GLN A 330 0.91 -18.74 -11.83
#